data_951db155a793b2a026cd2cb4d5bf624e
#
_entry.id   951db155a793b2a026cd2cb4d5bf624e
#
_cell.length_a   1.000
_cell.length_b   1.000
_cell.length_c   1.000
_cell.angle_alpha   90.00
_cell.angle_beta   90.00
_cell.angle_gamma   90.00
#
_symmetry.space_group_name_H-M   'P 1'
#
loop_
_entity.id
_entity.type
_entity.pdbx_description
1 polymer ?
#
loop_
_entity_poly.entity_id
_entity_poly.type
_entity_poly.pdbx_seq_one_letter_code
_entity_poly.pdbx_strand_id
1 'polypeptide(L)'
;IEGKNLDLSSSNFVVIDEADRMFDMGFYPDLRTILKCLPEAEVRQTMLFSATLNSYVKNLAWEYTRDPIEITIEAENITVSEIQQELLHVSSDEKMKLLIGVLKHDNPESVIIFCNTKRSCEVVAKRLQMNDIKCDFLIGDLPQSKRLQILKQFKASEIKVLVATDVAARGIDVDDLAMVINYDLPVEAENYVHRIGRTARAGKSGKAYTFC
;
A
#
# COMPACT_ATOMS: atom_id res chain seq x y z
N ILE A 1 23.32 -7.98 -7.70
CA ILE A 1 23.91 -7.20 -8.78
C ILE A 1 25.32 -6.81 -8.37
N GLU A 2 25.55 -5.92 -7.44
CA GLU A 2 26.93 -5.54 -7.00
C GLU A 2 27.68 -6.71 -6.36
N GLY A 3 27.02 -7.63 -5.67
CA GLY A 3 27.62 -8.83 -5.07
C GLY A 3 27.76 -10.02 -6.01
N LYS A 4 27.49 -9.88 -7.33
CA LYS A 4 27.48 -10.96 -8.33
C LYS A 4 26.60 -12.18 -8.00
N ASN A 5 25.62 -12.01 -7.11
CA ASN A 5 24.72 -13.07 -6.67
C ASN A 5 23.52 -13.26 -7.62
N LEU A 6 23.33 -12.33 -8.55
CA LEU A 6 22.23 -12.34 -9.53
C LEU A 6 22.74 -11.87 -10.89
N ASP A 7 22.56 -12.69 -11.91
CA ASP A 7 22.83 -12.38 -13.31
C ASP A 7 21.50 -12.12 -14.02
N LEU A 8 21.33 -10.92 -14.57
CA LEU A 8 20.14 -10.49 -15.29
C LEU A 8 20.34 -10.43 -16.80
N SER A 9 21.54 -10.80 -17.30
CA SER A 9 21.92 -10.66 -18.72
C SER A 9 21.09 -11.53 -19.70
N SER A 10 20.38 -12.52 -19.21
CA SER A 10 19.50 -13.40 -19.98
C SER A 10 18.00 -13.15 -19.77
N SER A 11 17.63 -12.04 -19.10
CA SER A 11 16.23 -11.74 -18.81
C SER A 11 15.50 -11.24 -20.06
N ASN A 12 14.56 -12.03 -20.58
CA ASN A 12 13.77 -11.68 -21.77
C ASN A 12 12.51 -10.89 -21.45
N PHE A 13 12.08 -10.85 -20.19
CA PHE A 13 10.90 -10.14 -19.72
C PHE A 13 11.25 -9.29 -18.51
N VAL A 14 10.77 -8.05 -18.51
CA VAL A 14 10.90 -7.11 -17.39
C VAL A 14 9.53 -6.53 -17.10
N VAL A 15 9.12 -6.59 -15.85
CA VAL A 15 7.88 -5.97 -15.36
C VAL A 15 8.24 -4.95 -14.31
N ILE A 16 7.84 -3.70 -14.54
CA ILE A 16 7.96 -2.60 -13.59
C ILE A 16 6.54 -2.29 -13.13
N ASP A 17 6.23 -2.62 -11.90
CA ASP A 17 4.92 -2.37 -11.30
C ASP A 17 4.98 -1.17 -10.33
N GLU A 18 3.85 -0.47 -10.18
CA GLU A 18 3.74 0.75 -9.37
C GLU A 18 4.83 1.80 -9.73
N ALA A 19 5.07 2.03 -11.03
CA ALA A 19 6.18 2.83 -11.51
C ALA A 19 6.15 4.30 -11.01
N ASP A 20 4.97 4.92 -10.89
CA ASP A 20 4.78 6.23 -10.28
C ASP A 20 5.31 6.27 -8.83
N ARG A 21 5.05 5.21 -8.08
CA ARG A 21 5.48 5.11 -6.68
C ARG A 21 6.99 4.93 -6.52
N MET A 22 7.64 4.27 -7.46
CA MET A 22 9.11 4.17 -7.45
C MET A 22 9.77 5.55 -7.56
N PHE A 23 9.15 6.49 -8.30
CA PHE A 23 9.61 7.88 -8.37
C PHE A 23 9.38 8.63 -7.07
N ASP A 24 8.16 8.59 -6.53
CA ASP A 24 7.78 9.30 -5.30
C ASP A 24 8.65 8.88 -4.12
N MET A 25 9.10 7.63 -4.09
CA MET A 25 9.95 7.07 -3.04
C MET A 25 11.46 7.27 -3.28
N GLY A 26 11.86 7.91 -4.37
CA GLY A 26 13.26 8.14 -4.71
C GLY A 26 14.04 6.91 -5.18
N PHE A 27 13.38 5.82 -5.56
CA PHE A 27 14.03 4.58 -6.06
C PHE A 27 14.46 4.65 -7.52
N TYR A 28 14.29 5.78 -8.17
CA TYR A 28 14.66 5.94 -9.57
C TYR A 28 16.14 5.63 -9.87
N PRO A 29 17.12 6.11 -9.06
CA PRO A 29 18.52 5.76 -9.29
C PRO A 29 18.80 4.26 -9.20
N ASP A 30 18.16 3.56 -8.24
CA ASP A 30 18.31 2.12 -8.05
C ASP A 30 17.68 1.36 -9.22
N LEU A 31 16.49 1.78 -9.66
CA LEU A 31 15.80 1.21 -10.82
C LEU A 31 16.68 1.35 -12.08
N ARG A 32 17.26 2.52 -12.34
CA ARG A 32 18.19 2.72 -13.47
C ARG A 32 19.40 1.78 -13.40
N THR A 33 19.93 1.58 -12.20
CA THR A 33 21.06 0.67 -11.98
C THR A 33 20.69 -0.77 -12.33
N ILE A 34 19.50 -1.22 -11.95
CA ILE A 34 18.98 -2.55 -12.30
C ILE A 34 18.77 -2.68 -13.81
N LEU A 35 18.10 -1.69 -14.41
CA LEU A 35 17.77 -1.72 -15.84
C LEU A 35 19.00 -1.74 -16.75
N LYS A 36 20.12 -1.13 -16.34
CA LYS A 36 21.41 -1.20 -17.04
C LYS A 36 22.07 -2.57 -17.00
N CYS A 37 21.67 -3.45 -16.09
CA CYS A 37 22.18 -4.84 -16.02
C CYS A 37 21.37 -5.82 -16.85
N LEU A 38 20.29 -5.37 -17.49
CA LEU A 38 19.42 -6.16 -18.34
C LEU A 38 19.88 -6.10 -19.81
N PRO A 39 19.46 -7.05 -20.65
CA PRO A 39 19.63 -6.94 -22.11
C PRO A 39 19.02 -5.64 -22.64
N GLU A 40 19.43 -5.21 -23.82
CA GLU A 40 18.89 -4.03 -24.50
C GLU A 40 17.37 -4.15 -24.72
N ALA A 41 16.68 -3.01 -24.80
CA ALA A 41 15.22 -2.96 -24.93
C ALA A 41 14.71 -3.69 -26.20
N GLU A 42 15.55 -3.78 -27.21
CA GLU A 42 15.28 -4.43 -28.52
C GLU A 42 15.13 -5.95 -28.41
N VAL A 43 15.79 -6.58 -27.46
CA VAL A 43 15.83 -8.04 -27.31
C VAL A 43 15.01 -8.55 -26.13
N ARG A 44 14.41 -7.64 -25.35
CA ARG A 44 13.55 -8.01 -24.23
C ARG A 44 12.16 -7.39 -24.37
N GLN A 45 11.17 -7.98 -23.73
CA GLN A 45 9.86 -7.36 -23.54
C GLN A 45 9.83 -6.65 -22.21
N THR A 46 9.51 -5.36 -22.22
CA THR A 46 9.35 -4.57 -21.02
C THR A 46 7.88 -4.18 -20.87
N MET A 47 7.31 -4.42 -19.70
CA MET A 47 5.96 -4.02 -19.32
C MET A 47 6.05 -3.07 -18.12
N LEU A 48 5.31 -1.97 -18.18
CA LEU A 48 5.28 -0.98 -17.13
C LEU A 48 3.82 -0.77 -16.69
N PHE A 49 3.58 -0.94 -15.41
CA PHE A 49 2.27 -0.71 -14.79
C PHE A 49 2.37 0.46 -13.84
N SER A 50 1.39 1.36 -13.90
CA SER A 50 1.35 2.56 -13.07
C SER A 50 -0.10 3.01 -12.89
N ALA A 51 -0.43 3.53 -11.72
CA ALA A 51 -1.74 4.13 -11.47
C ALA A 51 -1.86 5.49 -12.17
N THR A 52 -0.74 6.22 -12.33
CA THR A 52 -0.68 7.51 -13.03
C THR A 52 0.37 7.49 -14.13
N LEU A 53 0.06 8.09 -15.28
CA LEU A 53 0.99 8.26 -16.40
C LEU A 53 1.56 9.69 -16.41
N ASN A 54 2.17 10.09 -15.30
CA ASN A 54 2.84 11.38 -15.21
C ASN A 54 4.08 11.44 -16.13
N SER A 55 4.70 12.63 -16.27
CA SER A 55 5.85 12.83 -17.15
C SER A 55 7.04 11.94 -16.80
N TYR A 56 7.25 11.63 -15.53
CA TYR A 56 8.35 10.76 -15.08
C TYR A 56 8.14 9.31 -15.53
N VAL A 57 6.93 8.79 -15.36
CA VAL A 57 6.57 7.43 -15.80
C VAL A 57 6.68 7.31 -17.31
N LYS A 58 6.21 8.32 -18.07
CA LYS A 58 6.36 8.36 -19.52
C LYS A 58 7.81 8.39 -19.97
N ASN A 59 8.64 9.20 -19.32
CA ASN A 59 10.08 9.25 -19.62
C ASN A 59 10.77 7.91 -19.35
N LEU A 60 10.42 7.22 -18.26
CA LEU A 60 10.93 5.88 -17.97
C LEU A 60 10.52 4.89 -19.06
N ALA A 61 9.27 4.91 -19.50
CA ALA A 61 8.78 4.07 -20.57
C ALA A 61 9.58 4.33 -21.87
N TRP A 62 9.75 5.58 -22.27
CA TRP A 62 10.53 5.96 -23.46
C TRP A 62 12.00 5.55 -23.37
N GLU A 63 12.63 5.68 -22.19
CA GLU A 63 14.06 5.38 -22.01
C GLU A 63 14.35 3.86 -22.05
N TYR A 64 13.41 3.03 -21.54
CA TYR A 64 13.68 1.61 -21.29
C TYR A 64 12.77 0.62 -22.02
N THR A 65 11.91 1.10 -22.92
CA THR A 65 11.09 0.26 -23.77
C THR A 65 11.33 0.61 -25.25
N ARG A 66 10.96 -0.31 -26.14
CA ARG A 66 10.96 -0.09 -27.58
C ARG A 66 9.52 0.04 -28.07
N ASP A 67 9.22 1.15 -28.77
CA ASP A 67 7.90 1.43 -29.34
C ASP A 67 6.73 1.06 -28.40
N PRO A 68 6.66 1.64 -27.20
CA PRO A 68 5.69 1.22 -26.19
C PRO A 68 4.25 1.50 -26.65
N ILE A 69 3.39 0.52 -26.46
CA ILE A 69 1.94 0.69 -26.62
C ILE A 69 1.37 1.14 -25.27
N GLU A 70 0.75 2.32 -25.26
CA GLU A 70 0.06 2.83 -24.07
C GLU A 70 -1.36 2.23 -24.04
N ILE A 71 -1.67 1.52 -22.97
CA ILE A 71 -3.00 1.00 -22.69
C ILE A 71 -3.51 1.70 -21.44
N THR A 72 -4.47 2.60 -21.62
CA THR A 72 -5.13 3.27 -20.50
C THR A 72 -6.42 2.52 -20.18
N ILE A 73 -6.50 1.98 -18.98
CA ILE A 73 -7.74 1.51 -18.41
C ILE A 73 -8.31 2.71 -17.66
N GLU A 74 -9.38 3.31 -18.19
CA GLU A 74 -10.15 4.25 -17.39
C GLU A 74 -10.52 3.49 -16.11
N ALA A 75 -10.04 3.97 -14.97
CA ALA A 75 -10.53 3.46 -13.71
C ALA A 75 -12.05 3.60 -13.81
N GLU A 76 -12.75 2.48 -14.02
CA GLU A 76 -14.15 2.45 -13.57
C GLU A 76 -14.04 3.04 -12.19
N ASN A 77 -14.62 4.23 -12.03
CA ASN A 77 -14.59 4.92 -10.76
C ASN A 77 -14.80 3.85 -9.71
N ILE A 78 -13.72 3.43 -9.02
CA ILE A 78 -13.92 2.75 -7.73
C ILE A 78 -14.80 3.76 -7.05
N THR A 79 -16.09 3.45 -7.06
CA THR A 79 -17.05 4.47 -6.80
C THR A 79 -16.82 4.77 -5.34
N VAL A 80 -16.09 5.88 -5.11
CA VAL A 80 -15.99 6.53 -3.80
C VAL A 80 -17.39 6.58 -3.18
N SER A 81 -18.43 6.48 -4.00
CA SER A 81 -19.84 6.31 -3.65
C SER A 81 -20.18 5.00 -2.91
N GLU A 82 -19.41 3.94 -3.04
CA GLU A 82 -19.66 2.68 -2.30
C GLU A 82 -18.94 2.63 -0.95
N ILE A 83 -18.04 3.58 -0.69
CA ILE A 83 -17.35 3.70 0.59
C ILE A 83 -18.05 4.75 1.44
N GLN A 84 -18.62 4.34 2.56
CA GLN A 84 -19.08 5.28 3.57
C GLN A 84 -17.86 5.94 4.23
N GLN A 85 -17.64 7.22 3.95
CA GLN A 85 -16.50 7.98 4.45
C GLN A 85 -16.94 8.93 5.55
N GLU A 86 -16.23 8.90 6.67
CA GLU A 86 -16.48 9.79 7.81
C GLU A 86 -15.18 10.45 8.26
N LEU A 87 -15.23 11.77 8.40
CA LEU A 87 -14.14 12.59 8.95
C LEU A 87 -14.45 12.90 10.41
N LEU A 88 -13.59 12.46 11.32
CA LEU A 88 -13.77 12.61 12.74
C LEU A 88 -12.72 13.60 13.31
N HIS A 89 -13.20 14.77 13.74
CA HIS A 89 -12.34 15.76 14.38
C HIS A 89 -12.05 15.34 15.82
N VAL A 90 -10.78 15.16 16.14
CA VAL A 90 -10.36 14.67 17.44
C VAL A 90 -8.98 15.22 17.83
N SER A 91 -8.81 15.57 19.10
CA SER A 91 -7.52 16.00 19.62
C SER A 91 -6.53 14.82 19.68
N SER A 92 -5.25 15.10 19.58
CA SER A 92 -4.19 14.08 19.51
C SER A 92 -4.17 13.14 20.72
N ASP A 93 -4.53 13.63 21.90
CA ASP A 93 -4.60 12.87 23.16
C ASP A 93 -5.84 11.96 23.24
N GLU A 94 -6.88 12.25 22.47
CA GLU A 94 -8.12 11.49 22.41
C GLU A 94 -8.20 10.49 21.24
N LYS A 95 -7.34 10.64 20.22
CA LYS A 95 -7.31 9.74 19.05
C LYS A 95 -7.35 8.26 19.40
N MET A 96 -6.59 7.85 20.42
CA MET A 96 -6.54 6.45 20.83
C MET A 96 -7.85 5.98 21.49
N LYS A 97 -8.48 6.83 22.28
CA LYS A 97 -9.78 6.51 22.89
C LYS A 97 -10.86 6.36 21.83
N LEU A 98 -10.86 7.29 20.85
CA LEU A 98 -11.76 7.24 19.70
C LEU A 98 -11.55 5.96 18.88
N LEU A 99 -10.29 5.62 18.56
CA LEU A 99 -9.95 4.40 17.82
C LEU A 99 -10.51 3.15 18.51
N ILE A 100 -10.27 3.00 19.81
CA ILE A 100 -10.77 1.87 20.59
C ILE A 100 -12.31 1.87 20.61
N GLY A 101 -12.92 3.05 20.76
CA GLY A 101 -14.38 3.22 20.71
C GLY A 101 -14.98 2.74 19.39
N VAL A 102 -14.43 3.19 18.25
CA VAL A 102 -14.87 2.79 16.90
C VAL A 102 -14.74 1.27 16.72
N LEU A 103 -13.59 0.70 17.06
CA LEU A 103 -13.34 -0.73 16.90
C LEU A 103 -14.28 -1.59 17.75
N LYS A 104 -14.60 -1.16 18.97
CA LYS A 104 -15.52 -1.88 19.85
C LYS A 104 -16.98 -1.69 19.46
N HIS A 105 -17.36 -0.52 18.98
CA HIS A 105 -18.73 -0.21 18.57
C HIS A 105 -19.11 -0.92 17.27
N ASP A 106 -18.27 -0.77 16.24
CA ASP A 106 -18.56 -1.32 14.91
C ASP A 106 -18.18 -2.81 14.78
N ASN A 107 -17.28 -3.30 15.64
CA ASN A 107 -16.77 -4.67 15.68
C ASN A 107 -16.51 -5.27 14.27
N PRO A 108 -15.72 -4.60 13.44
CA PRO A 108 -15.51 -5.03 12.06
C PRO A 108 -14.77 -6.37 11.97
N GLU A 109 -15.04 -7.12 10.90
CA GLU A 109 -14.40 -8.42 10.66
C GLU A 109 -12.93 -8.29 10.27
N SER A 110 -12.60 -7.21 9.53
CA SER A 110 -11.24 -6.93 9.08
C SER A 110 -11.02 -5.42 8.97
N VAL A 111 -9.89 -4.94 9.49
CA VAL A 111 -9.54 -3.52 9.52
C VAL A 111 -8.07 -3.32 9.20
N ILE A 112 -7.77 -2.32 8.38
CA ILE A 112 -6.44 -1.75 8.30
C ILE A 112 -6.44 -0.33 8.88
N ILE A 113 -5.44 -0.04 9.73
CA ILE A 113 -5.23 1.26 10.36
C ILE A 113 -3.96 1.85 9.78
N PHE A 114 -4.05 2.99 9.12
CA PHE A 114 -2.92 3.67 8.53
C PHE A 114 -2.32 4.72 9.47
N CYS A 115 -1.01 4.62 9.69
CA CYS A 115 -0.20 5.60 10.39
C CYS A 115 0.90 6.13 9.47
N ASN A 116 1.30 7.39 9.65
CA ASN A 116 2.32 8.01 8.81
C ASN A 116 3.75 7.60 9.17
N THR A 117 3.98 7.09 10.40
CA THR A 117 5.32 6.70 10.85
C THR A 117 5.37 5.28 11.42
N LYS A 118 6.54 4.63 11.31
CA LYS A 118 6.81 3.31 11.90
C LYS A 118 6.53 3.32 13.41
N ARG A 119 7.00 4.38 14.10
CA ARG A 119 6.81 4.54 15.55
C ARG A 119 5.33 4.66 15.93
N SER A 120 4.54 5.40 15.14
CA SER A 120 3.10 5.49 15.36
C SER A 120 2.43 4.12 15.22
N CYS A 121 2.79 3.33 14.20
CA CYS A 121 2.27 1.96 14.04
C CYS A 121 2.53 1.09 15.27
N GLU A 122 3.77 1.07 15.78
CA GLU A 122 4.15 0.27 16.95
C GLU A 122 3.38 0.70 18.21
N VAL A 123 3.27 2.02 18.44
CA VAL A 123 2.56 2.57 19.60
C VAL A 123 1.08 2.25 19.52
N VAL A 124 0.46 2.44 18.36
CA VAL A 124 -0.97 2.15 18.15
C VAL A 124 -1.23 0.66 18.36
N ALA A 125 -0.46 -0.22 17.73
CA ALA A 125 -0.63 -1.66 17.87
C ALA A 125 -0.48 -2.11 19.33
N LYS A 126 0.57 -1.67 20.02
CA LYS A 126 0.80 -2.00 21.43
C LYS A 126 -0.36 -1.55 22.32
N ARG A 127 -0.88 -0.34 22.12
CA ARG A 127 -2.02 0.16 22.90
C ARG A 127 -3.31 -0.61 22.61
N LEU A 128 -3.55 -1.02 21.37
CA LEU A 128 -4.69 -1.87 21.02
C LEU A 128 -4.57 -3.24 21.69
N GLN A 129 -3.40 -3.86 21.68
CA GLN A 129 -3.15 -5.14 22.36
C GLN A 129 -3.38 -5.05 23.88
N MET A 130 -2.98 -3.92 24.51
CA MET A 130 -3.24 -3.66 25.94
C MET A 130 -4.73 -3.48 26.25
N ASN A 131 -5.58 -3.28 25.25
CA ASN A 131 -7.04 -3.19 25.37
C ASN A 131 -7.75 -4.44 24.82
N ASP A 132 -7.05 -5.59 24.80
CA ASP A 132 -7.54 -6.89 24.36
C ASP A 132 -7.99 -6.96 22.89
N ILE A 133 -7.49 -6.04 22.05
CA ILE A 133 -7.74 -6.05 20.61
C ILE A 133 -6.62 -6.83 19.92
N LYS A 134 -6.96 -7.96 19.30
CA LYS A 134 -6.02 -8.79 18.55
C LYS A 134 -5.58 -8.09 17.29
N CYS A 135 -4.37 -7.60 17.28
CA CYS A 135 -3.77 -6.88 16.16
C CYS A 135 -2.28 -7.17 16.02
N ASP A 136 -1.72 -6.86 14.87
CA ASP A 136 -0.28 -6.77 14.64
C ASP A 136 0.00 -5.58 13.71
N PHE A 137 1.28 -5.27 13.47
CA PHE A 137 1.65 -4.12 12.65
C PHE A 137 2.61 -4.51 11.52
N LEU A 138 2.54 -3.76 10.43
CA LEU A 138 3.44 -3.87 9.27
C LEU A 138 4.20 -2.58 9.07
N ILE A 139 5.53 -2.67 9.15
CA ILE A 139 6.47 -1.58 8.83
C ILE A 139 7.58 -2.11 7.93
N GLY A 140 8.26 -1.21 7.23
CA GLY A 140 9.27 -1.59 6.24
C GLY A 140 10.47 -2.37 6.81
N ASP A 141 10.79 -2.18 8.10
CA ASP A 141 11.96 -2.79 8.76
C ASP A 141 11.71 -4.23 9.23
N LEU A 142 10.49 -4.74 9.11
CA LEU A 142 10.20 -6.11 9.51
C LEU A 142 10.86 -7.12 8.56
N PRO A 143 11.47 -8.18 9.10
CA PRO A 143 11.95 -9.30 8.29
C PRO A 143 10.80 -9.87 7.44
N GLN A 144 11.11 -10.30 6.22
CA GLN A 144 10.11 -10.81 5.28
C GLN A 144 9.32 -12.00 5.83
N SER A 145 9.99 -12.89 6.59
CA SER A 145 9.34 -14.02 7.25
C SER A 145 8.25 -13.58 8.24
N LYS A 146 8.52 -12.53 9.03
CA LYS A 146 7.56 -11.96 9.97
C LYS A 146 6.39 -11.29 9.26
N ARG A 147 6.67 -10.54 8.18
CA ARG A 147 5.60 -9.96 7.33
C ARG A 147 4.64 -11.03 6.82
N LEU A 148 5.18 -12.10 6.24
CA LEU A 148 4.37 -13.21 5.72
C LEU A 148 3.55 -13.88 6.81
N GLN A 149 4.13 -14.06 8.01
CA GLN A 149 3.41 -14.61 9.16
C GLN A 149 2.21 -13.74 9.55
N ILE A 150 2.42 -12.41 9.70
CA ILE A 150 1.35 -11.47 10.06
C ILE A 150 0.25 -11.48 9.02
N LEU A 151 0.60 -11.42 7.74
CA LEU A 151 -0.39 -11.47 6.65
C LEU A 151 -1.18 -12.78 6.64
N LYS A 152 -0.52 -13.91 6.91
CA LYS A 152 -1.20 -15.20 7.03
C LYS A 152 -2.19 -15.21 8.19
N GLN A 153 -1.81 -14.68 9.35
CA GLN A 153 -2.69 -14.57 10.51
C GLN A 153 -3.89 -13.64 10.24
N PHE A 154 -3.65 -12.53 9.55
CA PHE A 154 -4.71 -11.60 9.16
C PHE A 154 -5.70 -12.25 8.17
N LYS A 155 -5.20 -12.89 7.12
CA LYS A 155 -6.04 -13.63 6.15
C LYS A 155 -6.81 -14.78 6.78
N ALA A 156 -6.26 -15.43 7.81
CA ALA A 156 -6.93 -16.47 8.57
C ALA A 156 -7.90 -15.94 9.64
N SER A 157 -8.06 -14.61 9.73
CA SER A 157 -8.87 -13.93 10.76
C SER A 157 -8.45 -14.24 12.21
N GLU A 158 -7.20 -14.70 12.41
CA GLU A 158 -6.61 -14.87 13.74
C GLU A 158 -6.36 -13.52 14.41
N ILE A 159 -6.00 -12.51 13.61
CA ILE A 159 -6.01 -11.10 13.97
C ILE A 159 -6.98 -10.36 13.03
N LYS A 160 -7.77 -9.45 13.58
CA LYS A 160 -8.75 -8.67 12.82
C LYS A 160 -8.28 -7.28 12.44
N VAL A 161 -7.25 -6.78 13.12
CA VAL A 161 -6.76 -5.42 12.96
C VAL A 161 -5.30 -5.45 12.55
N LEU A 162 -4.99 -4.79 11.44
CA LEU A 162 -3.64 -4.60 10.93
C LEU A 162 -3.28 -3.12 11.00
N VAL A 163 -2.18 -2.75 11.66
CA VAL A 163 -1.68 -1.37 11.70
C VAL A 163 -0.51 -1.24 10.73
N ALA A 164 -0.54 -0.29 9.81
CA ALA A 164 0.49 -0.23 8.77
C ALA A 164 0.86 1.21 8.38
N THR A 165 2.08 1.37 7.85
CA THR A 165 2.45 2.54 7.06
C THR A 165 2.08 2.32 5.60
N ASP A 166 1.91 3.39 4.81
CA ASP A 166 1.64 3.30 3.37
C ASP A 166 2.67 2.42 2.66
N VAL A 167 3.95 2.63 2.94
CA VAL A 167 5.05 1.87 2.33
C VAL A 167 4.94 0.37 2.63
N ALA A 168 4.60 0.01 3.86
CA ALA A 168 4.49 -1.39 4.26
C ALA A 168 3.20 -2.06 3.77
N ALA A 169 2.14 -1.29 3.57
CA ALA A 169 0.86 -1.77 3.05
C ALA A 169 0.83 -1.92 1.52
N ARG A 170 1.85 -1.43 0.82
CA ARG A 170 1.97 -1.59 -0.63
C ARG A 170 2.41 -3.00 -1.00
N GLY A 171 1.92 -3.48 -2.13
CA GLY A 171 2.25 -4.82 -2.65
C GLY A 171 1.79 -5.97 -1.76
N ILE A 172 0.97 -5.69 -0.74
CA ILE A 172 0.32 -6.74 0.03
C ILE A 172 -1.07 -6.99 -0.52
N ASP A 173 -1.38 -8.26 -0.71
CA ASP A 173 -2.70 -8.72 -1.12
C ASP A 173 -3.63 -8.72 0.10
N VAL A 174 -4.03 -7.50 0.51
CA VAL A 174 -4.97 -7.21 1.59
C VAL A 174 -5.98 -6.21 1.08
N ASP A 175 -7.03 -6.74 0.52
CA ASP A 175 -8.13 -5.99 -0.09
C ASP A 175 -9.47 -6.51 0.45
N ASP A 176 -10.57 -5.89 0.06
CA ASP A 176 -11.93 -6.25 0.44
C ASP A 176 -12.15 -6.22 1.97
N LEU A 177 -11.51 -5.24 2.60
CA LEU A 177 -11.61 -5.05 4.04
C LEU A 177 -12.98 -4.47 4.43
N ALA A 178 -13.48 -4.87 5.59
CA ALA A 178 -14.71 -4.29 6.14
C ALA A 178 -14.53 -2.80 6.50
N MET A 179 -13.31 -2.40 6.90
CA MET A 179 -13.05 -1.03 7.35
C MET A 179 -11.61 -0.60 7.08
N VAL A 180 -11.45 0.69 6.77
CA VAL A 180 -10.17 1.40 6.73
C VAL A 180 -10.20 2.53 7.74
N ILE A 181 -9.14 2.71 8.51
CA ILE A 181 -9.00 3.84 9.43
C ILE A 181 -7.72 4.59 9.12
N ASN A 182 -7.82 5.85 8.73
CA ASN A 182 -6.71 6.79 8.68
C ASN A 182 -6.51 7.38 10.09
N TYR A 183 -5.69 6.72 10.92
CA TYR A 183 -5.32 7.23 12.24
C TYR A 183 -4.52 8.52 12.14
N ASP A 184 -3.63 8.60 11.16
CA ASP A 184 -2.96 9.82 10.74
C ASP A 184 -3.46 10.21 9.34
N LEU A 185 -3.79 11.50 9.18
CA LEU A 185 -4.18 12.05 7.89
C LEU A 185 -3.03 11.82 6.87
N PRO A 186 -3.31 11.27 5.68
CA PRO A 186 -2.28 11.11 4.67
C PRO A 186 -1.76 12.48 4.21
N VAL A 187 -0.47 12.55 3.91
CA VAL A 187 0.18 13.80 3.46
C VAL A 187 -0.30 14.21 2.06
N GLU A 188 -0.60 13.23 1.22
CA GLU A 188 -1.01 13.43 -0.16
C GLU A 188 -2.41 12.87 -0.42
N ALA A 189 -3.20 13.58 -1.24
CA ALA A 189 -4.56 13.16 -1.58
C ALA A 189 -4.62 11.79 -2.27
N GLU A 190 -3.63 11.47 -3.10
CA GLU A 190 -3.53 10.17 -3.76
C GLU A 190 -3.40 9.03 -2.76
N ASN A 191 -2.60 9.22 -1.70
CA ASN A 191 -2.47 8.21 -0.64
C ASN A 191 -3.82 7.96 0.06
N TYR A 192 -4.65 9.00 0.20
CA TYR A 192 -6.00 8.83 0.75
C TYR A 192 -6.82 7.85 -0.08
N VAL A 193 -6.88 8.06 -1.39
CA VAL A 193 -7.63 7.19 -2.31
C VAL A 193 -7.09 5.76 -2.28
N HIS A 194 -5.78 5.57 -2.29
CA HIS A 194 -5.13 4.26 -2.21
C HIS A 194 -5.40 3.54 -0.88
N ARG A 195 -5.49 4.29 0.24
CA ARG A 195 -5.81 3.73 1.55
C ARG A 195 -7.26 3.25 1.60
N ILE A 196 -8.21 4.13 1.27
CA ILE A 196 -9.63 3.77 1.32
C ILE A 196 -10.01 2.73 0.26
N GLY A 197 -9.32 2.69 -0.87
CA GLY A 197 -9.48 1.65 -1.90
C GLY A 197 -9.11 0.23 -1.47
N ARG A 198 -8.74 0.00 -0.19
CA ARG A 198 -8.60 -1.33 0.40
C ARG A 198 -9.93 -1.90 0.88
N THR A 199 -10.99 -1.12 0.88
CA THR A 199 -12.36 -1.55 1.18
C THR A 199 -13.28 -1.34 -0.04
N ALA A 200 -14.51 -1.84 0.04
CA ALA A 200 -15.55 -1.69 -0.98
C ALA A 200 -15.14 -2.17 -2.39
N ARG A 201 -14.49 -3.32 -2.48
CA ARG A 201 -14.18 -3.95 -3.78
C ARG A 201 -15.25 -4.97 -4.16
N ALA A 202 -15.33 -5.26 -5.45
CA ALA A 202 -16.24 -6.28 -6.02
C ALA A 202 -17.74 -6.07 -5.66
N GLY A 203 -18.19 -4.80 -5.61
CA GLY A 203 -19.61 -4.49 -5.35
C GLY A 203 -20.04 -4.60 -3.88
N LYS A 204 -19.09 -4.69 -2.94
CA LYS A 204 -19.38 -4.63 -1.51
C LYS A 204 -19.29 -3.21 -0.99
N SER A 205 -20.08 -2.89 0.03
CA SER A 205 -19.96 -1.63 0.76
C SER A 205 -18.83 -1.71 1.79
N GLY A 206 -18.14 -0.58 2.00
CA GLY A 206 -17.06 -0.49 2.99
C GLY A 206 -17.14 0.80 3.78
N LYS A 207 -16.42 0.85 4.91
CA LYS A 207 -16.33 2.05 5.75
C LYS A 207 -14.90 2.59 5.79
N ALA A 208 -14.77 3.90 5.76
CA ALA A 208 -13.50 4.58 5.93
C ALA A 208 -13.64 5.72 6.95
N TYR A 209 -12.89 5.63 8.04
CA TYR A 209 -12.80 6.70 9.05
C TYR A 209 -11.48 7.44 8.91
N THR A 210 -11.52 8.75 9.02
CA THR A 210 -10.32 9.60 9.00
C THR A 210 -10.29 10.50 10.22
N PHE A 211 -9.22 10.42 11.00
CA PHE A 211 -9.01 11.23 12.20
C PHE A 211 -8.18 12.46 11.87
N CYS A 212 -8.69 13.64 12.18
CA CYS A 212 -8.05 14.93 11.93
C CYS A 212 -8.09 15.86 13.17
#